data_7381c24b7a6578f9178f1bfa5a88b33c
#
_entry.id   7381c24b7a6578f9178f1bfa5a88b33c
#
_cell.length_a   1.000
_cell.length_b   1.000
_cell.length_c   1.000
_cell.angle_alpha   90.00
_cell.angle_beta   90.00
_cell.angle_gamma   90.00
#
_symmetry.space_group_name_H-M   'P 1'
#
loop_
_entity.id
_entity.type
_entity.pdbx_description
1 polymer ?
#
loop_
_entity_poly.entity_id
_entity_poly.type
_entity_poly.pdbx_seq_one_letter_code
_entity_poly.pdbx_strand_id
1 'polypeptide(L)'
;MEGNHNEKIIIFGATGNVGSYVLKYALEYFKGRFEIIASGRRETDFFTKRGIPYFSVDMSKPEDFDKLPQDDVYAVVDLAATIPSYMNGYHPEQYVRSNIMGSYNLLEYCRKAKVDRILFSTTVFDISLYS
;
A
#
# COMPACT_ATOMS: atom_id res chain seq x y z
N MET A 1 -5.20 -10.34 -20.02
CA MET A 1 -3.82 -10.55 -19.55
C MET A 1 -3.85 -11.60 -18.45
N GLU A 2 -3.16 -12.67 -18.67
CA GLU A 2 -3.07 -13.74 -17.68
C GLU A 2 -1.89 -13.49 -16.75
N GLY A 3 -2.17 -13.38 -15.45
CA GLY A 3 -1.12 -13.33 -14.44
C GLY A 3 -0.56 -14.72 -14.17
N ASN A 4 0.68 -14.77 -13.75
CA ASN A 4 1.30 -15.99 -13.24
C ASN A 4 0.83 -16.16 -11.77
N HIS A 5 0.53 -17.39 -11.34
CA HIS A 5 0.15 -17.70 -9.95
C HIS A 5 1.19 -17.23 -8.93
N ASN A 6 2.45 -17.07 -9.33
CA ASN A 6 3.52 -16.59 -8.46
C ASN A 6 3.64 -15.07 -8.43
N GLU A 7 2.96 -14.37 -9.34
CA GLU A 7 3.00 -12.91 -9.36
C GLU A 7 2.10 -12.33 -8.27
N LYS A 8 2.55 -11.22 -7.70
CA LYS A 8 1.96 -10.63 -6.50
C LYS A 8 1.43 -9.23 -6.79
N ILE A 9 0.33 -8.90 -6.14
CA ILE A 9 -0.17 -7.52 -6.07
C ILE A 9 -0.14 -7.12 -4.60
N ILE A 10 0.55 -6.03 -4.29
CA ILE A 10 0.68 -5.53 -2.92
C ILE A 10 -0.23 -4.31 -2.76
N ILE A 11 -1.09 -4.34 -1.76
CA ILE A 11 -2.01 -3.24 -1.46
C ILE A 11 -1.56 -2.60 -0.13
N PHE A 12 -1.01 -1.40 -0.23
CA PHE A 12 -0.64 -0.57 0.92
C PHE A 12 -1.88 0.19 1.40
N GLY A 13 -2.00 0.36 2.70
CA GLY A 13 -3.18 0.98 3.29
C GLY A 13 -4.36 0.02 3.44
N ALA A 14 -4.10 -1.28 3.43
CA ALA A 14 -5.14 -2.32 3.49
C ALA A 14 -5.92 -2.31 4.81
N THR A 15 -5.38 -1.71 5.87
CA THR A 15 -6.06 -1.57 7.16
C THR A 15 -7.02 -0.38 7.20
N GLY A 16 -6.96 0.50 6.19
CA GLY A 16 -7.83 1.67 6.09
C GLY A 16 -9.19 1.34 5.50
N ASN A 17 -10.07 2.34 5.49
CA ASN A 17 -11.44 2.17 5.03
C ASN A 17 -11.50 1.79 3.53
N VAL A 18 -10.90 2.60 2.68
CA VAL A 18 -10.88 2.31 1.22
C VAL A 18 -10.04 1.07 0.94
N GLY A 19 -8.90 0.95 1.60
CA GLY A 19 -7.98 -0.17 1.38
C GLY A 19 -8.60 -1.52 1.69
N SER A 20 -9.41 -1.62 2.73
CA SER A 20 -10.08 -2.88 3.08
C SER A 20 -11.09 -3.32 2.02
N TYR A 21 -11.81 -2.39 1.42
CA TYR A 21 -12.72 -2.70 0.31
C TYR A 21 -11.97 -3.11 -0.96
N VAL A 22 -10.91 -2.38 -1.28
CA VAL A 22 -10.07 -2.71 -2.45
C VAL A 22 -9.45 -4.10 -2.28
N LEU A 23 -8.96 -4.41 -1.08
CA LEU A 23 -8.42 -5.73 -0.78
C LEU A 23 -9.46 -6.82 -0.99
N LYS A 24 -10.66 -6.62 -0.48
CA LYS A 24 -11.77 -7.59 -0.65
C LYS A 24 -12.06 -7.86 -2.13
N TYR A 25 -12.18 -6.80 -2.92
CA TYR A 25 -12.42 -6.95 -4.35
C TYR A 25 -11.26 -7.63 -5.07
N ALA A 26 -10.04 -7.29 -4.73
CA ALA A 26 -8.85 -7.89 -5.35
C ALA A 26 -8.79 -9.39 -5.07
N LEU A 27 -9.10 -9.82 -3.84
CA LEU A 27 -9.11 -11.22 -3.47
C LEU A 27 -10.13 -12.01 -4.28
N GLU A 28 -11.30 -11.44 -4.55
CA GLU A 28 -12.34 -12.09 -5.35
C GLU A 28 -12.02 -12.06 -6.84
N TYR A 29 -11.64 -10.87 -7.34
CA TYR A 29 -11.46 -10.65 -8.78
C TYR A 29 -10.24 -11.39 -9.33
N PHE A 30 -9.14 -11.41 -8.58
CA PHE A 30 -7.88 -12.01 -9.01
C PHE A 30 -7.66 -13.42 -8.48
N LYS A 31 -8.69 -14.03 -7.92
CA LYS A 31 -8.59 -15.38 -7.35
C LYS A 31 -8.00 -16.36 -8.36
N GLY A 32 -6.91 -17.03 -7.96
CA GLY A 32 -6.22 -18.00 -8.80
C GLY A 32 -5.33 -17.41 -9.87
N ARG A 33 -5.22 -16.07 -9.97
CA ARG A 33 -4.35 -15.41 -10.96
C ARG A 33 -3.17 -14.69 -10.34
N PHE A 34 -3.39 -14.04 -9.20
CA PHE A 34 -2.34 -13.31 -8.48
C PHE A 34 -2.41 -13.65 -7.00
N GLU A 35 -1.28 -13.62 -6.34
CA GLU A 35 -1.22 -13.60 -4.89
C GLU A 35 -1.45 -12.17 -4.42
N ILE A 36 -2.48 -11.95 -3.61
CA ILE A 36 -2.80 -10.63 -3.08
C ILE A 36 -2.17 -10.50 -1.70
N ILE A 37 -1.37 -9.45 -1.52
CA ILE A 37 -0.65 -9.18 -0.28
C ILE A 37 -1.18 -7.87 0.29
N ALA A 38 -1.56 -7.91 1.57
CA ALA A 38 -1.98 -6.73 2.30
C ALA A 38 -0.80 -6.13 3.05
N SER A 39 -0.74 -4.81 3.10
CA SER A 39 0.24 -4.09 3.90
C SER A 39 -0.39 -2.88 4.56
N GLY A 40 0.06 -2.58 5.75
CA GLY A 40 -0.33 -1.42 6.52
C GLY A 40 0.68 -1.15 7.60
N ARG A 41 0.57 -0.02 8.27
CA ARG A 41 1.49 0.34 9.34
C ARG A 41 1.24 -0.46 10.62
N ARG A 42 0.01 -0.85 10.85
CA ARG A 42 -0.41 -1.54 12.08
C ARG A 42 0.11 -2.97 12.10
N GLU A 43 0.65 -3.40 13.23
CA GLU A 43 0.91 -4.81 13.46
C GLU A 43 -0.39 -5.51 13.83
N THR A 44 -0.75 -6.55 13.09
CA THR A 44 -2.00 -7.27 13.30
C THR A 44 -1.90 -8.68 12.71
N ASP A 45 -2.60 -9.61 13.31
CA ASP A 45 -2.74 -10.97 12.78
C ASP A 45 -4.09 -11.18 12.07
N PHE A 46 -4.88 -10.11 11.92
CA PHE A 46 -6.20 -10.16 11.31
C PHE A 46 -6.18 -10.80 9.91
N PHE A 47 -5.22 -10.42 9.09
CA PHE A 47 -5.13 -10.89 7.72
C PHE A 47 -4.56 -12.30 7.63
N THR A 48 -3.49 -12.57 8.37
CA THR A 48 -2.82 -13.88 8.34
C THR A 48 -3.72 -14.98 8.88
N LYS A 49 -4.54 -14.69 9.88
CA LYS A 49 -5.56 -15.64 10.38
C LYS A 49 -6.59 -16.01 9.32
N ARG A 50 -6.75 -15.19 8.29
CA ARG A 50 -7.68 -15.40 7.18
C ARG A 50 -6.98 -15.91 5.92
N GLY A 51 -5.71 -16.32 6.05
CA GLY A 51 -4.94 -16.82 4.92
C GLY A 51 -4.47 -15.74 3.95
N ILE A 52 -4.47 -14.47 4.37
CA ILE A 52 -4.02 -13.35 3.55
C ILE A 52 -2.62 -12.96 3.99
N PRO A 53 -1.61 -13.03 3.13
CA PRO A 53 -0.26 -12.54 3.48
C PRO A 53 -0.31 -11.07 3.85
N TYR A 54 0.34 -10.72 4.96
CA TYR A 54 0.37 -9.36 5.46
C TYR A 54 1.76 -8.99 5.97
N PHE A 55 2.20 -7.79 5.61
CA PHE A 55 3.45 -7.22 6.10
C PHE A 55 3.16 -5.86 6.74
N SER A 56 3.59 -5.70 7.99
CA SER A 56 3.54 -4.41 8.66
C SER A 56 4.71 -3.55 8.15
N VAL A 57 4.38 -2.46 7.45
CA VAL A 57 5.35 -1.55 6.87
C VAL A 57 5.02 -0.12 7.29
N ASP A 58 5.95 0.50 8.00
CA ASP A 58 5.94 1.95 8.18
C ASP A 58 6.66 2.56 6.98
N MET A 59 5.91 3.19 6.08
CA MET A 59 6.46 3.69 4.83
C MET A 59 7.48 4.82 5.04
N SER A 60 7.48 5.47 6.21
CA SER A 60 8.50 6.45 6.57
C SER A 60 9.87 5.82 6.85
N LYS A 61 9.91 4.50 7.00
CA LYS A 61 11.13 3.75 7.31
C LYS A 61 11.55 2.91 6.09
N PRO A 62 12.60 3.32 5.36
CA PRO A 62 13.02 2.57 4.17
C PRO A 62 13.32 1.10 4.45
N GLU A 63 13.87 0.79 5.62
CA GLU A 63 14.23 -0.57 6.02
C GLU A 63 13.02 -1.50 6.16
N ASP A 64 11.82 -0.97 6.44
CA ASP A 64 10.62 -1.78 6.55
C ASP A 64 10.23 -2.43 5.22
N PHE A 65 10.63 -1.82 4.10
CA PHE A 65 10.38 -2.37 2.77
C PHE A 65 11.17 -3.65 2.49
N ASP A 66 12.22 -3.91 3.27
CA ASP A 66 12.99 -5.16 3.14
C ASP A 66 12.16 -6.40 3.54
N LYS A 67 11.09 -6.22 4.29
CA LYS A 67 10.15 -7.31 4.65
C LYS A 67 9.34 -7.80 3.46
N LEU A 68 9.16 -6.94 2.46
CA LEU A 68 8.30 -7.22 1.30
C LEU A 68 8.99 -8.14 0.29
N PRO A 69 8.21 -8.85 -0.53
CA PRO A 69 8.79 -9.62 -1.63
C PRO A 69 9.61 -8.73 -2.56
N GLN A 70 10.77 -9.22 -2.97
CA GLN A 70 11.67 -8.49 -3.86
C GLN A 70 11.57 -8.96 -5.30
N ASP A 71 10.81 -10.02 -5.55
CA ASP A 71 10.65 -10.63 -6.87
C ASP A 71 9.18 -10.89 -7.17
N ASP A 72 8.86 -10.95 -8.45
CA ASP A 72 7.56 -11.34 -8.97
C ASP A 72 6.41 -10.45 -8.45
N VAL A 73 6.68 -9.17 -8.26
CA VAL A 73 5.66 -8.19 -7.90
C VAL A 73 5.12 -7.57 -9.18
N TYR A 74 3.89 -7.91 -9.51
CA TYR A 74 3.22 -7.46 -10.73
C TYR A 74 2.77 -6.00 -10.63
N ALA A 75 2.21 -5.63 -9.47
CA ALA A 75 1.69 -4.28 -9.27
C ALA A 75 1.68 -3.92 -7.78
N VAL A 76 1.73 -2.62 -7.54
CA VAL A 76 1.59 -2.04 -6.21
C VAL A 76 0.44 -1.04 -6.24
N VAL A 77 -0.45 -1.13 -5.25
CA VAL A 77 -1.56 -0.19 -5.07
C VAL A 77 -1.31 0.57 -3.77
N ASP A 78 -1.15 1.89 -3.86
CA ASP A 78 -0.88 2.74 -2.71
C ASP A 78 -2.13 3.53 -2.32
N LEU A 79 -2.76 3.10 -1.24
CA LEU A 79 -3.91 3.76 -0.62
C LEU A 79 -3.56 4.29 0.76
N ALA A 80 -2.28 4.23 1.14
CA ALA A 80 -1.80 4.67 2.43
C ALA A 80 -1.58 6.18 2.44
N ALA A 81 -2.12 6.86 3.44
CA ALA A 81 -1.89 8.28 3.65
C ALA A 81 -2.21 8.67 5.09
N THR A 82 -1.55 9.71 5.57
CA THR A 82 -1.94 10.39 6.81
C THR A 82 -2.80 11.60 6.43
N ILE A 83 -3.97 11.69 7.04
CA ILE A 83 -4.91 12.80 6.83
C ILE A 83 -5.25 13.47 8.16
N PRO A 84 -5.73 14.73 8.14
CA PRO A 84 -5.98 15.49 9.38
C PRO A 84 -6.91 14.79 10.36
N SER A 85 -7.90 14.06 9.87
CA SER A 85 -8.87 13.37 10.72
C SER A 85 -8.25 12.25 11.59
N TYR A 86 -7.07 11.77 11.23
CA TYR A 86 -6.36 10.75 12.00
C TYR A 86 -5.30 11.34 12.94
N MET A 87 -5.11 12.65 12.86
CA MET A 87 -4.07 13.32 13.60
C MET A 87 -4.63 13.87 14.91
N ASN A 88 -3.95 13.59 16.01
CA ASN A 88 -4.27 14.18 17.30
C ASN A 88 -3.40 15.42 17.48
N GLY A 89 -3.97 16.59 17.24
CA GLY A 89 -3.27 17.86 17.24
C GLY A 89 -2.65 18.18 15.86
N TYR A 90 -1.86 19.26 15.80
CA TYR A 90 -1.24 19.72 14.57
C TYR A 90 0.23 19.29 14.53
N HIS A 91 0.51 18.32 13.67
CA HIS A 91 1.85 17.73 13.51
C HIS A 91 2.21 17.65 12.02
N PRO A 92 2.57 18.78 11.38
CA PRO A 92 2.79 18.82 9.92
C PRO A 92 3.93 17.92 9.46
N GLU A 93 4.90 17.63 10.31
CA GLU A 93 5.99 16.72 9.99
C GLU A 93 5.49 15.29 9.69
N GLN A 94 4.34 14.90 10.22
CA GLN A 94 3.75 13.58 9.91
C GLN A 94 3.32 13.49 8.46
N TYR A 95 2.86 14.57 7.86
CA TYR A 95 2.52 14.58 6.43
C TYR A 95 3.77 14.38 5.58
N VAL A 96 4.86 15.05 5.94
CA VAL A 96 6.13 14.92 5.21
C VAL A 96 6.65 13.51 5.31
N ARG A 97 6.71 12.96 6.52
CA ARG A 97 7.21 11.60 6.74
C ARG A 97 6.34 10.56 6.05
N SER A 98 5.05 10.63 6.25
CA SER A 98 4.11 9.61 5.78
C SER A 98 3.81 9.76 4.30
N ASN A 99 3.47 10.97 3.84
CA ASN A 99 2.94 11.16 2.50
C ASN A 99 4.02 11.48 1.47
N ILE A 100 5.09 12.19 1.87
CA ILE A 100 6.18 12.54 0.96
C ILE A 100 7.27 11.48 1.03
N MET A 101 7.88 11.31 2.19
CA MET A 101 8.97 10.32 2.33
C MET A 101 8.48 8.89 2.16
N GLY A 102 7.26 8.60 2.60
CA GLY A 102 6.65 7.29 2.38
C GLY A 102 6.48 6.98 0.90
N SER A 103 6.02 7.94 0.12
CA SER A 103 5.89 7.76 -1.34
C SER A 103 7.25 7.60 -2.02
N TYR A 104 8.24 8.39 -1.59
CA TYR A 104 9.61 8.23 -2.08
C TYR A 104 10.15 6.83 -1.80
N ASN A 105 10.00 6.35 -0.58
CA ASN A 105 10.47 5.02 -0.19
C ASN A 105 9.74 3.91 -0.95
N LEU A 106 8.45 4.08 -1.19
CA LEU A 106 7.68 3.15 -2.02
C LEU A 106 8.20 3.08 -3.45
N LEU A 107 8.47 4.24 -4.05
CA LEU A 107 9.00 4.29 -5.41
C LEU A 107 10.40 3.66 -5.49
N GLU A 108 11.24 3.88 -4.48
CA GLU A 108 12.54 3.22 -4.41
C GLU A 108 12.41 1.70 -4.28
N TYR A 109 11.48 1.23 -3.46
CA TYR A 109 11.18 -0.20 -3.39
C TYR A 109 10.77 -0.73 -4.78
N CYS A 110 9.85 -0.05 -5.44
CA CYS A 110 9.37 -0.47 -6.76
C CYS A 110 10.50 -0.49 -7.78
N ARG A 111 11.40 0.49 -7.73
CA ARG A 111 12.56 0.53 -8.63
C ARG A 111 13.48 -0.68 -8.40
N LYS A 112 13.78 -0.98 -7.14
CA LYS A 112 14.66 -2.10 -6.77
C LYS A 112 14.04 -3.46 -7.09
N ALA A 113 12.75 -3.62 -6.82
CA ALA A 113 12.01 -4.85 -7.06
C ALA A 113 11.50 -4.96 -8.51
N LYS A 114 11.81 -3.98 -9.36
CA LYS A 114 11.43 -3.93 -10.78
C LYS A 114 9.91 -3.97 -10.98
N VAL A 115 9.19 -3.26 -10.13
CA VAL A 115 7.74 -3.09 -10.25
C VAL A 115 7.48 -1.90 -11.17
N ASP A 116 6.80 -2.13 -12.27
CA ASP A 116 6.50 -1.10 -13.26
C ASP A 116 5.02 -0.68 -13.32
N ARG A 117 4.19 -1.24 -12.43
CA ARG A 117 2.76 -0.91 -12.34
C ARG A 117 2.44 -0.43 -10.95
N ILE A 118 2.21 0.87 -10.82
CA ILE A 118 1.92 1.52 -9.55
C ILE A 118 0.65 2.33 -9.69
N LEU A 119 -0.30 2.09 -8.79
CA LEU A 119 -1.54 2.84 -8.69
C LEU A 119 -1.50 3.68 -7.42
N PHE A 120 -1.64 4.99 -7.56
CA PHE A 120 -1.79 5.92 -6.43
C PHE A 120 -3.22 6.44 -6.36
N SER A 121 -3.75 6.52 -5.15
CA SER A 121 -5.00 7.24 -4.93
C SER A 121 -4.74 8.75 -4.90
N THR A 122 -5.69 9.51 -5.40
CA THR A 122 -5.68 10.98 -5.36
C THR A 122 -7.07 11.50 -5.09
N THR A 123 -7.21 12.81 -4.96
CA THR A 123 -8.49 13.44 -4.68
C THR A 123 -8.69 14.69 -5.52
N VAL A 124 -9.93 14.95 -5.88
CA VAL A 124 -10.30 16.18 -6.64
C VAL A 124 -10.30 17.42 -5.76
N PHE A 125 -10.35 17.25 -4.43
CA PHE A 125 -10.34 18.39 -3.50
C PHE A 125 -9.06 19.20 -3.58
N ASP A 126 -7.95 18.60 -3.93
CA ASP A 126 -6.66 19.29 -4.06
C ASP A 126 -6.75 20.40 -5.12
N ILE A 127 -7.52 20.18 -6.15
CA ILE A 127 -7.68 21.14 -7.25
C ILE A 127 -8.72 22.20 -6.88
N SER A 128 -9.84 21.80 -6.29
CA SER A 128 -10.95 22.73 -6.01
C SER A 128 -10.63 23.73 -4.92
N LEU A 129 -9.73 23.41 -3.99
CA LEU A 129 -9.33 24.29 -2.90
C LEU A 129 -8.43 25.45 -3.37
N TYR A 130 -7.80 25.32 -4.53
CA TYR A 130 -6.78 26.27 -5.01
C TYR A 130 -7.13 26.91 -6.35
N SER A 131 -8.29 26.59 -6.89
CA SER A 131 -8.74 27.17 -8.15
C SER A 131 -9.54 28.48 -8.02
#